data_d64666d7ad4bb8a7a980d2b9017f4ca6
#
_entry.id   d64666d7ad4bb8a7a980d2b9017f4ca6
#
_cell.length_a   1.000
_cell.length_b   1.000
_cell.length_c   1.000
_cell.angle_alpha   90.00
_cell.angle_beta   90.00
_cell.angle_gamma   90.00
#
_symmetry.space_group_name_H-M   'P 1'
#
loop_
_entity.id
_entity.type
_entity.pdbx_description
1 polymer ?
#
loop_
_entity_poly.entity_id
_entity_poly.type
_entity_poly.pdbx_seq_one_letter_code
_entity_poly.pdbx_strand_id
1 'polypeptide(L)'
;MTKTTLAALVCSALIAGSAQASVTVEGTTFDDTSAVAGQNLVLNGAGFRKKLFFRVYTAGLYLPAKAQTAEAVLSQTGAVRVRLILMRNVSAKSFVDALKDGLKDNTPEKELATINAEVTRLI
;
A
#
# COMPACT_ATOMS: atom_id res chain seq x y z
N MET A 1 32.68 19.79 58.30
CA MET A 1 32.86 20.08 56.87
C MET A 1 32.15 19.01 56.07
N THR A 2 30.92 19.26 55.70
CA THR A 2 30.13 18.32 54.92
C THR A 2 30.10 18.82 53.47
N LYS A 3 30.73 18.07 52.58
CA LYS A 3 30.68 18.30 51.14
C LYS A 3 29.43 17.60 50.59
N THR A 4 28.41 18.41 50.34
CA THR A 4 27.20 17.93 49.67
C THR A 4 27.48 17.90 48.19
N THR A 5 27.61 16.70 47.62
CA THR A 5 27.72 16.49 46.18
C THR A 5 26.31 16.45 45.60
N LEU A 6 25.94 17.48 44.86
CA LEU A 6 24.67 17.56 44.13
C LEU A 6 24.84 16.73 42.85
N ALA A 7 24.27 15.56 42.83
CA ALA A 7 24.16 14.74 41.63
C ALA A 7 23.05 15.29 40.72
N ALA A 8 23.42 15.98 39.66
CA ALA A 8 22.50 16.41 38.62
C ALA A 8 22.08 15.21 37.79
N LEU A 9 20.84 14.77 37.99
CA LEU A 9 20.21 13.76 37.18
C LEU A 9 19.78 14.40 35.86
N VAL A 10 20.58 14.23 34.82
CA VAL A 10 20.20 14.62 33.45
C VAL A 10 19.27 13.55 32.91
N CYS A 11 17.96 13.81 32.98
CA CYS A 11 16.96 13.05 32.23
C CYS A 11 17.09 13.38 30.75
N SER A 12 17.86 12.58 30.02
CA SER A 12 17.84 12.59 28.55
C SER A 12 16.53 11.97 28.10
N ALA A 13 15.55 12.80 27.76
CA ALA A 13 14.35 12.38 27.06
C ALA A 13 14.78 11.93 25.65
N LEU A 14 14.90 10.63 25.46
CA LEU A 14 14.97 10.02 24.14
C LEU A 14 13.61 10.23 23.45
N ILE A 15 13.54 11.28 22.65
CA ILE A 15 12.47 11.43 21.67
C ILE A 15 12.75 10.34 20.63
N ALA A 16 12.12 9.17 20.80
CA ALA A 16 12.04 8.16 19.78
C ALA A 16 11.15 8.75 18.66
N GLY A 17 11.77 9.51 17.76
CA GLY A 17 11.15 9.88 16.50
C GLY A 17 10.82 8.59 15.80
N SER A 18 9.54 8.34 15.56
CA SER A 18 9.08 7.25 14.70
C SER A 18 9.68 7.49 13.32
N ALA A 19 10.79 6.82 13.02
CA ALA A 19 11.33 6.78 11.68
C ALA A 19 10.28 6.10 10.81
N GLN A 20 9.50 6.88 10.08
CA GLN A 20 8.60 6.35 9.07
C GLN A 20 9.48 5.79 7.96
N ALA A 21 9.59 4.48 7.92
CA ALA A 21 10.30 3.79 6.87
C ALA A 21 9.47 3.90 5.60
N SER A 22 9.93 4.67 4.63
CA SER A 22 9.36 4.74 3.29
C SER A 22 10.06 3.75 2.37
N VAL A 23 9.34 3.20 1.39
CA VAL A 23 9.88 2.32 0.36
C VAL A 23 9.89 3.06 -0.97
N THR A 24 11.05 3.12 -1.62
CA THR A 24 11.19 3.72 -2.94
C THR A 24 11.33 2.64 -4.00
N VAL A 25 10.44 2.67 -5.00
CA VAL A 25 10.45 1.76 -6.16
C VAL A 25 10.46 2.60 -7.42
N GLU A 26 11.48 2.42 -8.26
CA GLU A 26 11.61 3.11 -9.55
C GLU A 26 11.40 4.64 -9.45
N GLY A 27 11.96 5.27 -8.42
CA GLY A 27 11.84 6.69 -8.16
C GLY A 27 10.52 7.13 -7.50
N THR A 28 9.59 6.23 -7.27
CA THR A 28 8.34 6.51 -6.55
C THR A 28 8.46 6.11 -5.09
N THR A 29 8.19 7.03 -4.18
CA THR A 29 8.20 6.77 -2.75
C THR A 29 6.79 6.45 -2.24
N PHE A 30 6.69 5.37 -1.50
CA PHE A 30 5.49 4.94 -0.79
C PHE A 30 5.70 5.11 0.70
N ASP A 31 4.78 5.82 1.34
CA ASP A 31 4.78 5.98 2.79
C ASP A 31 4.51 4.62 3.47
N ASP A 32 5.04 4.43 4.65
CA ASP A 32 4.90 3.18 5.42
C ASP A 32 3.46 2.91 5.87
N THR A 33 2.66 3.96 5.99
CA THR A 33 1.26 3.88 6.41
C THR A 33 0.33 4.68 5.50
N SER A 34 -0.95 4.32 5.52
CA SER A 34 -2.01 5.05 4.81
C SER A 34 -3.32 4.96 5.57
N ALA A 35 -3.97 6.10 5.80
CA ALA A 35 -5.30 6.14 6.42
C ALA A 35 -6.40 5.93 5.37
N VAL A 36 -7.29 4.98 5.61
CA VAL A 36 -8.45 4.69 4.75
C VAL A 36 -9.66 4.40 5.64
N ALA A 37 -10.75 5.11 5.45
CA ALA A 37 -12.00 4.93 6.20
C ALA A 37 -11.80 4.88 7.73
N GLY A 38 -10.93 5.74 8.27
CA GLY A 38 -10.61 5.78 9.70
C GLY A 38 -9.68 4.68 10.21
N GLN A 39 -9.19 3.81 9.33
CA GLN A 39 -8.21 2.77 9.66
C GLN A 39 -6.82 3.15 9.18
N ASN A 40 -5.80 2.90 10.00
CA ASN A 40 -4.42 3.03 9.61
C ASN A 40 -3.95 1.69 9.01
N LEU A 41 -3.66 1.72 7.72
CA LEU A 41 -3.11 0.58 6.99
C LEU A 41 -1.58 0.68 6.94
N VAL A 42 -0.92 -0.46 6.92
CA VAL A 42 0.53 -0.55 6.77
C VAL A 42 0.90 -0.99 5.35
N LEU A 43 1.98 -0.44 4.84
CA LEU A 43 2.51 -0.85 3.54
C LEU A 43 3.00 -2.30 3.63
N ASN A 44 2.32 -3.20 2.94
CA ASN A 44 2.69 -4.61 2.89
C ASN A 44 3.84 -4.87 1.91
N GLY A 45 3.82 -4.16 0.80
CA GLY A 45 4.85 -4.23 -0.21
C GLY A 45 4.59 -3.25 -1.35
N ALA A 46 5.62 -2.99 -2.13
CA ALA A 46 5.56 -2.16 -3.32
C ALA A 46 6.38 -2.78 -4.44
N GLY A 47 5.97 -2.53 -5.67
CA GLY A 47 6.62 -3.05 -6.85
C GLY A 47 6.29 -2.22 -8.08
N PHE A 48 6.72 -2.68 -9.24
CA PHE A 48 6.44 -2.03 -10.50
C PHE A 48 6.08 -3.05 -11.58
N ARG A 49 5.32 -2.60 -12.57
CA ARG A 49 5.00 -3.39 -13.75
C ARG A 49 5.76 -2.89 -14.96
N LYS A 50 6.44 -3.81 -15.61
CA LYS A 50 7.01 -3.64 -16.95
C LYS A 50 6.14 -4.31 -18.00
N LYS A 51 6.03 -3.69 -19.16
CA LYS A 51 5.51 -4.33 -20.39
C LYS A 51 6.54 -4.11 -21.49
N LEU A 52 7.14 -5.20 -21.97
CA LEU A 52 8.31 -5.15 -22.85
C LEU A 52 9.45 -4.34 -22.19
N PHE A 53 9.90 -3.25 -22.81
CA PHE A 53 10.96 -2.37 -22.28
C PHE A 53 10.41 -1.18 -21.46
N PHE A 54 9.10 -1.08 -21.29
CA PHE A 54 8.46 0.09 -20.70
C PHE A 54 7.98 -0.17 -19.29
N ARG A 55 8.30 0.74 -18.37
CA ARG A 55 7.68 0.79 -17.04
C ARG A 55 6.29 1.39 -17.18
N VAL A 56 5.29 0.70 -16.70
CA VAL A 56 3.89 1.12 -16.86
C VAL A 56 3.40 1.84 -15.61
N TYR A 57 3.62 1.24 -14.44
CA TYR A 57 3.26 1.83 -13.16
C TYR A 57 4.11 1.26 -12.02
N THR A 58 4.12 1.99 -10.91
CA THR A 58 4.49 1.48 -9.60
C THR A 58 3.23 1.26 -8.77
N ALA A 59 3.26 0.28 -7.87
CA ALA A 59 2.13 -0.07 -7.03
C ALA A 59 2.56 -0.33 -5.60
N GLY A 60 1.78 0.17 -4.64
CA GLY A 60 1.91 -0.15 -3.22
C GLY A 60 0.62 -0.78 -2.70
N LEU A 61 0.74 -1.87 -1.96
CA LEU A 61 -0.35 -2.56 -1.29
C LEU A 61 -0.34 -2.25 0.19
N TYR A 62 -1.44 -1.69 0.69
CA TYR A 62 -1.65 -1.36 2.09
C TYR A 62 -2.72 -2.27 2.70
N LEU A 63 -2.41 -2.87 3.83
CA LEU A 63 -3.24 -3.84 4.53
C LEU A 63 -3.41 -3.46 6.00
N PRO A 64 -4.44 -3.97 6.70
CA PRO A 64 -4.57 -3.82 8.15
C PRO A 64 -3.36 -4.35 8.93
N ALA A 65 -2.76 -5.45 8.49
CA ALA A 65 -1.55 -6.04 9.03
C ALA A 65 -0.67 -6.61 7.93
N LYS A 66 0.65 -6.63 8.15
CA LYS A 66 1.59 -7.24 7.20
C LYS A 66 1.32 -8.73 7.04
N ALA A 67 1.37 -9.22 5.81
CA ALA A 67 1.19 -10.61 5.46
C ALA A 67 2.21 -11.03 4.39
N GLN A 68 2.67 -12.28 4.46
CA GLN A 68 3.71 -12.80 3.56
C GLN A 68 3.20 -13.85 2.57
N THR A 69 1.96 -14.29 2.73
CA THR A 69 1.33 -15.27 1.82
C THR A 69 0.04 -14.69 1.23
N ALA A 70 -0.34 -15.19 0.06
CA ALA A 70 -1.57 -14.76 -0.59
C ALA A 70 -2.80 -15.07 0.28
N GLU A 71 -2.84 -16.25 0.91
CA GLU A 71 -3.92 -16.62 1.82
C GLU A 71 -4.02 -15.65 3.00
N ALA A 72 -2.88 -15.30 3.61
CA ALA A 72 -2.85 -14.37 4.73
C ALA A 72 -3.29 -12.96 4.33
N VAL A 73 -3.05 -12.53 3.09
CA VAL A 73 -3.55 -11.27 2.54
C VAL A 73 -5.06 -11.33 2.34
N LEU A 74 -5.55 -12.39 1.69
CA LEU A 74 -6.97 -12.54 1.33
C LEU A 74 -7.88 -12.82 2.53
N SER A 75 -7.34 -13.37 3.61
CA SER A 75 -8.09 -13.65 4.85
C SER A 75 -8.29 -12.43 5.74
N GLN A 76 -7.60 -11.32 5.48
CA GLN A 76 -7.76 -10.11 6.28
C GLN A 76 -9.12 -9.46 6.03
N THR A 77 -9.74 -8.99 7.11
CA THR A 77 -10.96 -8.18 7.08
C THR A 77 -10.60 -6.71 7.30
N GLY A 78 -11.37 -5.81 6.72
CA GLY A 78 -11.16 -4.39 6.85
C GLY A 78 -10.81 -3.72 5.52
N ALA A 79 -10.34 -2.48 5.60
CA ALA A 79 -9.97 -1.71 4.40
C ALA A 79 -8.68 -2.26 3.78
N VAL A 80 -8.62 -2.23 2.46
CA VAL A 80 -7.42 -2.52 1.65
C VAL A 80 -7.23 -1.36 0.69
N ARG A 81 -6.00 -0.93 0.49
CA ARG A 81 -5.67 0.10 -0.49
C ARG A 81 -4.57 -0.39 -1.42
N VAL A 82 -4.84 -0.28 -2.71
CA VAL A 82 -3.81 -0.38 -3.75
C VAL A 82 -3.58 1.02 -4.30
N ARG A 83 -2.36 1.53 -4.16
CA ARG A 83 -1.95 2.81 -4.73
C ARG A 83 -1.16 2.55 -6.00
N LEU A 84 -1.69 3.00 -7.13
CA LEU A 84 -1.03 2.92 -8.44
C LEU A 84 -0.53 4.30 -8.85
N ILE A 85 0.71 4.38 -9.30
CA ILE A 85 1.27 5.60 -9.88
C ILE A 85 1.72 5.27 -11.29
N LEU A 86 1.02 5.84 -12.27
CA LEU A 86 1.30 5.64 -13.68
C LEU A 86 2.61 6.35 -14.05
N MET A 87 3.49 5.63 -14.69
CA MET A 87 4.78 6.15 -15.16
C MET A 87 4.72 6.58 -16.64
N ARG A 88 3.55 6.39 -17.27
CA ARG A 88 3.28 6.73 -18.67
C ARG A 88 1.84 7.18 -18.83
N ASN A 89 1.57 7.86 -19.93
CA ASN A 89 0.19 8.15 -20.33
C ASN A 89 -0.51 6.85 -20.68
N VAL A 90 -1.53 6.51 -19.91
CA VAL A 90 -2.42 5.36 -20.13
C VAL A 90 -3.82 5.92 -20.33
N SER A 91 -4.48 5.56 -21.41
CA SER A 91 -5.86 5.99 -21.62
C SER A 91 -6.79 5.33 -20.60
N ALA A 92 -7.86 6.01 -20.22
CA ALA A 92 -8.87 5.46 -19.33
C ALA A 92 -9.40 4.11 -19.85
N LYS A 93 -9.64 4.03 -21.16
CA LYS A 93 -10.08 2.78 -21.80
C LYS A 93 -9.07 1.64 -21.59
N SER A 94 -7.80 1.87 -21.85
CA SER A 94 -6.76 0.84 -21.67
C SER A 94 -6.64 0.39 -20.22
N PHE A 95 -6.79 1.31 -19.27
CA PHE A 95 -6.78 0.99 -17.85
C PHE A 95 -7.97 0.10 -17.46
N VAL A 96 -9.16 0.48 -17.91
CA VAL A 96 -10.40 -0.27 -17.65
C VAL A 96 -10.36 -1.65 -18.28
N ASP A 97 -9.90 -1.76 -19.52
CA ASP A 97 -9.76 -3.05 -20.20
C ASP A 97 -8.81 -3.97 -19.43
N ALA A 98 -7.66 -3.46 -19.01
CA ALA A 98 -6.71 -4.22 -18.20
C ALA A 98 -7.28 -4.66 -16.83
N LEU A 99 -8.10 -3.81 -16.20
CA LEU A 99 -8.78 -4.15 -14.95
C LEU A 99 -9.81 -5.26 -15.18
N LYS A 100 -10.61 -5.17 -16.23
CA LYS A 100 -11.61 -6.19 -16.60
C LYS A 100 -10.95 -7.53 -16.90
N ASP A 101 -9.85 -7.53 -17.65
CA ASP A 101 -9.08 -8.74 -17.96
C ASP A 101 -8.54 -9.38 -16.67
N GLY A 102 -7.94 -8.57 -15.79
CA GLY A 102 -7.48 -9.05 -14.49
C GLY A 102 -8.58 -9.63 -13.61
N LEU A 103 -9.74 -9.02 -13.58
CA LEU A 103 -10.91 -9.55 -12.86
C LEU A 103 -11.39 -10.88 -13.46
N LYS A 104 -11.48 -10.96 -14.79
CA LYS A 104 -11.86 -12.19 -15.49
C LYS A 104 -10.92 -13.35 -15.21
N ASP A 105 -9.61 -13.09 -15.20
CA ASP A 105 -8.59 -14.12 -14.99
C ASP A 105 -8.52 -14.61 -13.54
N ASN A 106 -8.97 -13.80 -12.57
CA ASN A 106 -8.82 -14.07 -11.14
C ASN A 106 -10.15 -14.25 -10.38
N THR A 107 -11.30 -14.21 -11.07
CA THR A 107 -12.62 -14.29 -10.43
C THR A 107 -13.42 -15.45 -11.01
N PRO A 108 -14.05 -16.29 -10.18
CA PRO A 108 -14.97 -17.31 -10.65
C PRO A 108 -16.09 -16.71 -11.47
N GLU A 109 -16.48 -17.38 -12.55
CA GLU A 109 -17.49 -16.89 -13.50
C GLU A 109 -18.82 -16.52 -12.84
N LYS A 110 -19.19 -17.25 -11.79
CA LYS A 110 -20.41 -16.99 -11.01
C LYS A 110 -20.42 -15.63 -10.32
N GLU A 111 -19.24 -15.15 -9.88
CA GLU A 111 -19.10 -13.87 -9.18
C GLU A 111 -18.82 -12.73 -10.15
N LEU A 112 -18.35 -13.05 -11.34
CA LEU A 112 -17.91 -12.06 -12.33
C LEU A 112 -19.05 -11.13 -12.78
N ALA A 113 -20.27 -11.65 -12.89
CA ALA A 113 -21.45 -10.86 -13.27
C ALA A 113 -21.75 -9.74 -12.26
N THR A 114 -21.66 -10.02 -10.96
CA THR A 114 -21.86 -9.03 -9.89
C THR A 114 -20.75 -7.98 -9.90
N ILE A 115 -19.50 -8.39 -10.03
CA ILE A 115 -18.35 -7.51 -10.08
C ILE A 115 -18.38 -6.61 -11.33
N ASN A 116 -18.75 -7.15 -12.48
CA ASN A 116 -18.85 -6.37 -13.71
C ASN A 116 -19.90 -5.26 -13.61
N ALA A 117 -21.01 -5.50 -12.92
CA ALA A 117 -22.02 -4.47 -12.67
C ALA A 117 -21.47 -3.32 -11.83
N GLU A 118 -20.69 -3.62 -10.78
CA GLU A 118 -20.03 -2.59 -9.94
C GLU A 118 -18.95 -1.84 -10.72
N VAL A 119 -18.11 -2.53 -11.48
CA VAL A 119 -17.07 -1.90 -12.31
C VAL A 119 -17.69 -0.96 -13.35
N THR A 120 -18.84 -1.33 -13.95
CA THR A 120 -19.51 -0.49 -14.93
C THR A 120 -20.04 0.82 -14.32
N ARG A 121 -20.34 0.84 -13.01
CA ARG A 121 -20.76 2.08 -12.32
C ARG A 121 -19.60 3.03 -12.04
N LEU A 122 -18.37 2.54 -12.04
CA LEU A 122 -17.18 3.33 -11.75
C LEU A 122 -16.58 4.02 -12.99
N ILE A 123 -17.09 3.70 -14.17
CA ILE A 123 -16.67 4.19 -15.49
C ILE A 123 -17.72 5.13 -16.05
#